data_e0aabbc6bb723f986d175ec5ba7b5e3e
#
_entry.id   e0aabbc6bb723f986d175ec5ba7b5e3e
#
_cell.length_a   1.000
_cell.length_b   1.000
_cell.length_c   1.000
_cell.angle_alpha   90.00
_cell.angle_beta   90.00
_cell.angle_gamma   90.00
#
_symmetry.space_group_name_H-M   'P 1'
#
loop_
_entity.id
_entity.type
_entity.pdbx_description
1 polymer ?
#
loop_
_entity_poly.entity_id
_entity_poly.type
_entity_poly.pdbx_seq_one_letter_code
_entity_poly.pdbx_strand_id
1 'polypeptide(L)'
;MGGLLRCARWKTAAVPTSPDDLIASLEQQERELVLDRFDHADAWALGSRIVAIAQQAGHGVGIDIRRPGLILFRAALPGSTPDQEVWIARKSAVVLRMESSSALVDARHTAAGIDAAASGWLGAEYAVTGGSFPIRVRGAGVVAAATASGLASMADHDLVVEGLRAHLAAS
;
A
#
# COMPACT_ATOMS: atom_id res chain seq x y z
N MET A 1 -25.44 -17.26 24.84
CA MET A 1 -25.37 -17.96 23.54
C MET A 1 -24.25 -17.29 22.74
N GLY A 2 -23.09 -17.95 22.71
CA GLY A 2 -21.87 -17.43 22.10
C GLY A 2 -21.84 -17.71 20.61
N GLY A 3 -21.86 -16.65 19.80
CA GLY A 3 -21.57 -16.73 18.37
C GLY A 3 -20.06 -16.78 18.16
N LEU A 4 -19.52 -17.94 17.84
CA LEU A 4 -18.15 -18.12 17.37
C LEU A 4 -18.00 -17.39 16.02
N LEU A 5 -17.32 -16.24 16.03
CA LEU A 5 -16.78 -15.65 14.81
C LEU A 5 -15.81 -16.64 14.18
N ARG A 6 -16.18 -17.21 13.06
CA ARG A 6 -15.30 -18.03 12.22
C ARG A 6 -14.15 -17.15 11.76
N CYS A 7 -12.97 -17.37 12.35
CA CYS A 7 -11.71 -16.87 11.81
C CYS A 7 -11.61 -17.37 10.36
N ALA A 8 -11.71 -16.49 9.38
CA ALA A 8 -11.43 -16.81 8.00
C ALA A 8 -9.94 -17.18 7.93
N ARG A 9 -9.66 -18.47 7.66
CA ARG A 9 -8.31 -18.96 7.36
C ARG A 9 -7.88 -18.29 6.06
N TRP A 10 -7.09 -17.23 6.18
CA TRP A 10 -6.37 -16.68 5.04
C TRP A 10 -5.42 -17.79 4.55
N LYS A 11 -5.57 -18.14 3.27
CA LYS A 11 -4.58 -18.98 2.61
C LYS A 11 -3.29 -18.17 2.64
N THR A 12 -2.30 -18.63 3.41
CA THR A 12 -0.93 -18.12 3.33
C THR A 12 -0.51 -18.22 1.87
N ALA A 13 -0.41 -17.08 1.20
CA ALA A 13 0.23 -17.04 -0.11
C ALA A 13 1.63 -17.61 0.06
N ALA A 14 2.04 -18.49 -0.86
CA ALA A 14 3.38 -19.05 -0.84
C ALA A 14 4.38 -17.88 -0.85
N VAL A 15 5.40 -17.96 0.00
CA VAL A 15 6.49 -16.98 0.01
C VAL A 15 7.14 -17.04 -1.37
N PRO A 16 7.27 -15.91 -2.10
CA PRO A 16 7.92 -15.90 -3.41
C PRO A 16 9.33 -16.49 -3.31
N THR A 17 9.65 -17.43 -4.20
CA THR A 17 10.93 -18.14 -4.16
C THR A 17 11.95 -17.55 -5.13
N SER A 18 11.53 -16.68 -6.04
CA SER A 18 12.38 -15.97 -6.99
C SER A 18 11.94 -14.50 -7.16
N PRO A 19 12.78 -13.62 -7.72
CA PRO A 19 12.39 -12.26 -8.11
C PRO A 19 11.19 -12.22 -9.06
N ASP A 20 11.10 -13.15 -10.01
CA ASP A 20 10.00 -13.24 -10.98
C ASP A 20 8.69 -13.63 -10.28
N ASP A 21 8.74 -14.56 -9.32
CA ASP A 21 7.57 -14.93 -8.52
C ASP A 21 7.05 -13.74 -7.69
N LEU A 22 7.96 -12.93 -7.15
CA LEU A 22 7.58 -11.72 -6.41
C LEU A 22 6.89 -10.73 -7.34
N ILE A 23 7.47 -10.43 -8.49
CA ILE A 23 6.88 -9.53 -9.49
C ILE A 23 5.49 -10.03 -9.90
N ALA A 24 5.35 -11.31 -10.24
CA ALA A 24 4.08 -11.91 -10.64
C ALA A 24 3.02 -11.80 -9.53
N SER A 25 3.42 -12.01 -8.27
CA SER A 25 2.54 -11.87 -7.11
C SER A 25 2.05 -10.43 -6.91
N LEU A 26 2.96 -9.45 -7.02
CA LEU A 26 2.63 -8.03 -6.88
C LEU A 26 1.72 -7.56 -8.02
N GLU A 27 1.98 -7.99 -9.26
CA GLU A 27 1.11 -7.72 -10.40
C GLU A 27 -0.28 -8.35 -10.23
N GLN A 28 -0.36 -9.54 -9.67
CA GLN A 28 -1.64 -10.18 -9.36
C GLN A 28 -2.45 -9.36 -8.36
N GLN A 29 -1.82 -8.85 -7.29
CA GLN A 29 -2.48 -7.98 -6.33
C GLN A 29 -3.05 -6.72 -7.01
N GLU A 30 -2.29 -6.08 -7.91
CA GLU A 30 -2.76 -4.89 -8.63
C GLU A 30 -3.94 -5.19 -9.58
N ARG A 31 -3.98 -6.38 -10.17
CA ARG A 31 -5.12 -6.83 -10.99
C ARG A 31 -6.38 -7.14 -10.19
N GLU A 32 -6.23 -7.66 -8.97
CA GLU A 32 -7.33 -8.07 -8.10
C GLU A 32 -7.93 -6.89 -7.32
N LEU A 33 -7.10 -5.93 -6.92
CA LEU A 33 -7.49 -4.83 -6.04
C LEU A 33 -7.94 -3.59 -6.84
N VAL A 34 -9.00 -3.78 -7.63
CA VAL A 34 -9.62 -2.72 -8.44
C VAL A 34 -11.01 -2.43 -7.89
N LEU A 35 -11.28 -1.18 -7.55
CA LEU A 35 -12.54 -0.69 -7.02
C LEU A 35 -13.50 -0.30 -8.15
N ASP A 36 -14.80 -0.36 -7.91
CA ASP A 36 -15.79 0.14 -8.85
C ASP A 36 -15.98 1.67 -8.75
N ARG A 37 -15.72 2.23 -7.57
CA ARG A 37 -15.72 3.68 -7.28
C ARG A 37 -14.76 3.99 -6.15
N PHE A 38 -14.40 5.28 -6.00
CA PHE A 38 -13.63 5.77 -4.87
C PHE A 38 -13.88 7.25 -4.65
N ASP A 39 -14.52 7.60 -3.54
CA ASP A 39 -14.78 8.97 -3.10
C ASP A 39 -14.17 9.27 -1.73
N HIS A 40 -14.48 10.43 -1.15
CA HIS A 40 -13.96 10.82 0.17
C HIS A 40 -14.46 9.92 1.31
N ALA A 41 -15.69 9.39 1.20
CA ALA A 41 -16.23 8.47 2.20
C ALA A 41 -15.53 7.10 2.10
N ASP A 42 -15.25 6.64 0.88
CA ASP A 42 -14.47 5.42 0.64
C ASP A 42 -13.04 5.56 1.17
N ALA A 43 -12.41 6.73 0.99
CA ALA A 43 -11.09 7.01 1.54
C ALA A 43 -11.07 6.95 3.08
N TRP A 44 -12.08 7.52 3.73
CA TRP A 44 -12.24 7.43 5.18
C TRP A 44 -12.44 5.98 5.64
N ALA A 45 -13.33 5.23 4.97
CA ALA A 45 -13.61 3.84 5.31
C ALA A 45 -12.37 2.95 5.14
N LEU A 46 -11.65 3.09 4.03
CA LEU A 46 -10.40 2.34 3.77
C LEU A 46 -9.33 2.68 4.80
N GLY A 47 -9.08 3.98 5.03
CA GLY A 47 -8.08 4.43 6.00
C GLY A 47 -8.37 3.93 7.40
N SER A 48 -9.63 3.99 7.84
CA SER A 48 -10.07 3.48 9.14
C SER A 48 -9.88 1.96 9.27
N ARG A 49 -10.06 1.19 8.19
CA ARG A 49 -9.79 -0.26 8.18
C ARG A 49 -8.30 -0.55 8.34
N ILE A 50 -7.42 0.15 7.60
CA ILE A 50 -5.97 0.00 7.73
C ILE A 50 -5.54 0.35 9.15
N VAL A 51 -6.08 1.42 9.74
CA VAL A 51 -5.83 1.80 11.15
C VAL A 51 -6.23 0.69 12.10
N ALA A 52 -7.43 0.11 11.93
CA ALA A 52 -7.91 -0.96 12.81
C ALA A 52 -7.01 -2.21 12.75
N ILE A 53 -6.57 -2.62 11.55
CA ILE A 53 -5.63 -3.73 11.36
C ILE A 53 -4.29 -3.43 12.06
N ALA A 54 -3.73 -2.24 11.81
CA ALA A 54 -2.47 -1.83 12.42
C ALA A 54 -2.52 -1.76 13.94
N GLN A 55 -3.62 -1.24 14.52
CA GLN A 55 -3.84 -1.19 15.96
C GLN A 55 -3.95 -2.57 16.59
N GLN A 56 -4.68 -3.50 15.95
CA GLN A 56 -4.80 -4.88 16.43
C GLN A 56 -3.44 -5.60 16.45
N ALA A 57 -2.56 -5.28 15.50
CA ALA A 57 -1.20 -5.81 15.43
C ALA A 57 -0.19 -5.05 16.31
N GLY A 58 -0.58 -3.95 16.95
CA GLY A 58 0.32 -3.11 17.77
C GLY A 58 1.37 -2.36 16.96
N HIS A 59 1.09 -2.04 15.70
CA HIS A 59 2.02 -1.36 14.79
C HIS A 59 2.06 0.15 15.00
N GLY A 60 3.27 0.72 15.17
CA GLY A 60 3.51 2.16 15.25
C GLY A 60 3.76 2.77 13.86
N VAL A 61 2.70 2.93 13.07
CA VAL A 61 2.79 3.35 11.66
C VAL A 61 2.07 4.65 11.39
N GLY A 62 2.56 5.41 10.41
CA GLY A 62 1.82 6.44 9.71
C GLY A 62 1.02 5.85 8.55
N ILE A 63 -0.22 6.29 8.37
CA ILE A 63 -1.14 5.84 7.31
C ILE A 63 -1.65 7.06 6.56
N ASP A 64 -1.66 6.99 5.24
CA ASP A 64 -2.07 8.09 4.37
C ASP A 64 -2.84 7.58 3.15
N ILE A 65 -3.88 8.30 2.76
CA ILE A 65 -4.52 8.15 1.46
C ILE A 65 -4.57 9.51 0.82
N ARG A 66 -4.01 9.62 -0.38
CA ARG A 66 -3.95 10.89 -1.10
C ARG A 66 -4.15 10.75 -2.61
N ARG A 67 -4.66 11.80 -3.20
CA ARG A 67 -4.59 12.07 -4.63
C ARG A 67 -3.63 13.24 -4.90
N PRO A 68 -3.27 13.54 -6.14
CA PRO A 68 -2.44 14.72 -6.43
C PRO A 68 -3.02 15.99 -5.80
N GLY A 69 -2.22 16.65 -4.96
CA GLY A 69 -2.59 17.91 -4.30
C GLY A 69 -3.57 17.83 -3.12
N LEU A 70 -4.06 16.64 -2.73
CA LEU A 70 -5.01 16.52 -1.62
C LEU A 70 -4.81 15.24 -0.81
N ILE A 71 -4.66 15.40 0.51
CA ILE A 71 -4.72 14.29 1.47
C ILE A 71 -6.19 14.02 1.79
N LEU A 72 -6.65 12.78 1.56
CA LEU A 72 -8.02 12.33 1.81
C LEU A 72 -8.17 11.72 3.20
N PHE A 73 -7.10 11.06 3.69
CA PHE A 73 -7.04 10.44 5.01
C PHE A 73 -5.62 10.49 5.55
N ARG A 74 -5.47 10.75 6.85
CA ARG A 74 -4.17 10.69 7.52
C ARG A 74 -4.35 10.22 8.96
N ALA A 75 -3.51 9.26 9.38
CA ALA A 75 -3.41 8.85 10.78
C ALA A 75 -1.95 8.58 11.16
N ALA A 76 -1.59 8.95 12.39
CA ALA A 76 -0.33 8.60 13.02
C ALA A 76 -0.65 7.75 14.25
N LEU A 77 -0.22 6.50 14.29
CA LEU A 77 -0.49 5.59 15.40
C LEU A 77 0.58 5.74 16.49
N PRO A 78 0.29 5.34 17.74
CA PRO A 78 1.27 5.38 18.82
C PRO A 78 2.56 4.65 18.42
N GLY A 79 3.70 5.30 18.59
CA GLY A 79 5.00 4.79 18.14
C GLY A 79 5.45 5.26 16.77
N SER A 80 4.59 5.92 16.01
CA SER A 80 5.01 6.59 14.76
C SER A 80 5.88 7.83 15.04
N THR A 81 6.73 8.18 14.08
CA THR A 81 7.67 9.30 14.18
C THR A 81 7.54 10.25 12.98
N PRO A 82 8.05 11.50 13.08
CA PRO A 82 8.05 12.43 11.95
C PRO A 82 8.76 11.93 10.69
N ASP A 83 9.75 11.02 10.82
CA ASP A 83 10.45 10.43 9.68
C ASP A 83 9.50 9.68 8.75
N GLN A 84 8.48 9.03 9.30
CA GLN A 84 7.47 8.32 8.51
C GLN A 84 6.68 9.23 7.57
N GLU A 85 6.51 10.50 7.92
CA GLU A 85 5.88 11.50 7.03
C GLU A 85 6.68 11.70 5.74
N VAL A 86 8.00 11.73 5.85
CA VAL A 86 8.91 11.85 4.70
C VAL A 86 8.80 10.62 3.81
N TRP A 87 8.80 9.41 4.42
CA TRP A 87 8.66 8.16 3.68
C TRP A 87 7.31 8.02 3.01
N ILE A 88 6.23 8.39 3.68
CA ILE A 88 4.86 8.40 3.11
C ILE A 88 4.82 9.29 1.87
N ALA A 89 5.33 10.51 1.96
CA ALA A 89 5.34 11.43 0.84
C ALA A 89 6.11 10.87 -0.37
N ARG A 90 7.30 10.30 -0.13
CA ARG A 90 8.16 9.74 -1.18
C ARG A 90 7.58 8.47 -1.81
N LYS A 91 7.04 7.54 -1.00
CA LYS A 91 6.42 6.30 -1.49
C LYS A 91 5.16 6.61 -2.30
N SER A 92 4.29 7.51 -1.81
CA SER A 92 3.09 7.90 -2.55
C SER A 92 3.40 8.63 -3.86
N ALA A 93 4.49 9.42 -3.90
CA ALA A 93 4.94 10.07 -5.12
C ALA A 93 5.31 9.06 -6.23
N VAL A 94 5.97 7.94 -5.87
CA VAL A 94 6.24 6.84 -6.81
C VAL A 94 4.93 6.30 -7.38
N VAL A 95 3.96 5.96 -6.53
CA VAL A 95 2.69 5.36 -6.96
C VAL A 95 1.91 6.31 -7.87
N LEU A 96 1.82 7.59 -7.51
CA LEU A 96 1.08 8.58 -8.31
C LEU A 96 1.76 8.89 -9.65
N ARG A 97 3.09 8.69 -9.77
CA ARG A 97 3.84 8.88 -11.01
C ARG A 97 3.85 7.65 -11.89
N MET A 98 4.01 6.46 -11.28
CA MET A 98 4.26 5.20 -12.00
C MET A 98 2.99 4.37 -12.18
N GLU A 99 1.89 4.76 -11.52
CA GLU A 99 0.62 4.03 -11.47
C GLU A 99 0.79 2.55 -11.07
N SER A 100 1.80 2.26 -10.27
CA SER A 100 2.13 0.93 -9.74
C SER A 100 2.53 1.03 -8.28
N SER A 101 2.35 -0.04 -7.53
CA SER A 101 2.78 -0.08 -6.13
C SER A 101 4.29 0.14 -6.01
N SER A 102 4.70 0.84 -4.95
CA SER A 102 6.12 1.11 -4.73
C SER A 102 6.95 -0.18 -4.59
N ALA A 103 6.34 -1.26 -4.07
CA ALA A 103 6.96 -2.58 -4.01
C ALA A 103 7.17 -3.21 -5.40
N LEU A 104 6.20 -3.06 -6.32
CA LEU A 104 6.33 -3.60 -7.68
C LEU A 104 7.40 -2.84 -8.48
N VAL A 105 7.46 -1.51 -8.31
CA VAL A 105 8.52 -0.69 -8.93
C VAL A 105 9.88 -1.11 -8.41
N ASP A 106 10.05 -1.30 -7.10
CA ASP A 106 11.28 -1.79 -6.47
C ASP A 106 11.70 -3.17 -7.00
N ALA A 107 10.77 -4.12 -7.02
CA ALA A 107 11.04 -5.48 -7.51
C ALA A 107 11.49 -5.49 -8.97
N ARG A 108 10.84 -4.70 -9.84
CA ARG A 108 11.22 -4.59 -11.26
C ARG A 108 12.60 -3.92 -11.44
N HIS A 109 12.91 -2.87 -10.68
CA HIS A 109 14.22 -2.23 -10.72
C HIS A 109 15.30 -3.19 -10.25
N THR A 110 15.07 -3.89 -9.14
CA THR A 110 16.00 -4.88 -8.60
C THR A 110 16.28 -6.00 -9.62
N ALA A 111 15.23 -6.55 -10.24
CA ALA A 111 15.37 -7.59 -11.27
C ALA A 111 16.11 -7.11 -12.52
N ALA A 112 15.96 -5.82 -12.88
CA ALA A 112 16.66 -5.21 -14.02
C ALA A 112 18.07 -4.70 -13.67
N GLY A 113 18.52 -4.81 -12.43
CA GLY A 113 19.81 -4.26 -11.95
C GLY A 113 19.87 -2.73 -11.99
N ILE A 114 18.71 -2.06 -11.88
CA ILE A 114 18.61 -0.59 -11.93
C ILE A 114 18.67 -0.04 -10.51
N ASP A 115 19.65 0.80 -10.22
CA ASP A 115 19.63 1.67 -9.05
C ASP A 115 18.84 2.95 -9.40
N ALA A 116 17.64 3.06 -8.84
CA ALA A 116 16.73 4.16 -9.11
C ALA A 116 17.31 5.53 -8.73
N ALA A 117 18.12 5.60 -7.68
CA ALA A 117 18.75 6.83 -7.22
C ALA A 117 19.95 7.19 -8.11
N ALA A 118 20.84 6.23 -8.40
CA ALA A 118 22.03 6.45 -9.22
C ALA A 118 21.71 6.72 -10.69
N SER A 119 20.58 6.18 -11.20
CA SER A 119 20.16 6.40 -12.59
C SER A 119 19.68 7.83 -12.88
N GLY A 120 19.43 8.65 -11.84
CA GLY A 120 18.86 9.99 -11.97
C GLY A 120 17.40 10.01 -12.43
N TRP A 121 16.78 8.83 -12.58
CA TRP A 121 15.41 8.71 -13.05
C TRP A 121 14.38 9.06 -11.98
N LEU A 122 14.69 8.74 -10.72
CA LEU A 122 13.92 9.16 -9.55
C LEU A 122 14.77 10.07 -8.68
N GLY A 123 14.33 11.30 -8.48
CA GLY A 123 14.94 12.25 -7.55
C GLY A 123 14.71 11.88 -6.09
N ALA A 124 15.26 12.67 -5.18
CA ALA A 124 15.18 12.46 -3.74
C ALA A 124 13.73 12.52 -3.18
N GLU A 125 12.79 13.06 -3.94
CA GLU A 125 11.36 13.12 -3.60
C GLU A 125 10.64 11.78 -3.80
N TYR A 126 11.30 10.75 -4.34
CA TYR A 126 10.75 9.41 -4.57
C TYR A 126 11.42 8.35 -3.71
N ALA A 127 10.68 7.32 -3.31
CA ALA A 127 11.22 6.13 -2.67
C ALA A 127 10.50 4.88 -3.17
N VAL A 128 11.25 3.95 -3.74
CA VAL A 128 10.73 2.70 -4.33
C VAL A 128 10.56 1.56 -3.32
N THR A 129 10.68 1.83 -2.02
CA THR A 129 10.44 0.80 -0.99
C THR A 129 8.95 0.51 -0.84
N GLY A 130 8.58 -0.72 -0.51
CA GLY A 130 7.18 -1.13 -0.31
C GLY A 130 6.44 -0.29 0.72
N GLY A 131 5.12 -0.24 0.61
CA GLY A 131 4.24 0.45 1.55
C GLY A 131 3.27 1.44 0.92
N SER A 132 3.38 1.75 -0.37
CA SER A 132 2.38 2.53 -1.08
C SER A 132 1.76 1.72 -2.23
N PHE A 133 0.44 1.76 -2.34
CA PHE A 133 -0.34 0.98 -3.30
C PHE A 133 -1.32 1.88 -4.08
N PRO A 134 -1.49 1.68 -5.41
CA PRO A 134 -2.40 2.48 -6.20
C PRO A 134 -3.87 2.14 -5.89
N ILE A 135 -4.67 3.14 -5.64
CA ILE A 135 -6.12 3.00 -5.62
C ILE A 135 -6.59 3.14 -7.06
N ARG A 136 -6.95 2.00 -7.64
CA ARG A 136 -7.39 1.90 -9.02
C ARG A 136 -8.90 1.74 -9.08
N VAL A 137 -9.54 2.54 -9.94
CA VAL A 137 -10.99 2.48 -10.19
C VAL A 137 -11.23 1.99 -11.62
N ARG A 138 -12.16 1.08 -11.77
CA ARG A 138 -12.55 0.51 -13.07
C ARG A 138 -12.94 1.61 -14.05
N GLY A 139 -12.27 1.66 -15.19
CA GLY A 139 -12.52 2.67 -16.23
C GLY A 139 -11.92 4.06 -15.96
N ALA A 140 -11.37 4.32 -14.77
CA ALA A 140 -10.76 5.62 -14.43
C ALA A 140 -9.24 5.56 -14.21
N GLY A 141 -8.66 4.35 -14.06
CA GLY A 141 -7.23 4.21 -13.77
C GLY A 141 -6.88 4.46 -12.30
N VAL A 142 -5.68 4.93 -12.02
CA VAL A 142 -5.22 5.27 -10.66
C VAL A 142 -5.73 6.65 -10.25
N VAL A 143 -6.54 6.69 -9.20
CA VAL A 143 -7.18 7.92 -8.72
C VAL A 143 -6.57 8.43 -7.41
N ALA A 144 -5.87 7.58 -6.68
CA ALA A 144 -5.21 7.90 -5.41
C ALA A 144 -4.11 6.89 -5.08
N ALA A 145 -3.36 7.14 -4.02
CA ALA A 145 -2.44 6.20 -3.41
C ALA A 145 -2.79 5.99 -1.94
N ALA A 146 -2.78 4.74 -1.48
CA ALA A 146 -2.83 4.37 -0.06
C ALA A 146 -1.43 3.98 0.39
N THR A 147 -0.97 4.53 1.52
CA THR A 147 0.41 4.37 1.98
C THR A 147 0.45 4.08 3.48
N ALA A 148 1.30 3.12 3.86
CA ALA A 148 1.73 2.91 5.24
C ALA A 148 3.25 3.05 5.34
N SER A 149 3.74 3.51 6.48
CA SER A 149 5.16 3.59 6.78
C SER A 149 5.42 3.43 8.27
N GLY A 150 6.42 2.60 8.60
CA GLY A 150 6.86 2.36 9.97
C GLY A 150 7.29 0.92 10.23
N LEU A 151 7.04 0.00 9.31
CA LEU A 151 7.45 -1.40 9.38
C LEU A 151 8.58 -1.67 8.36
N ALA A 152 9.00 -2.93 8.28
CA ALA A 152 9.83 -3.38 7.16
C ALA A 152 9.05 -3.22 5.85
N SER A 153 9.75 -2.88 4.75
CA SER A 153 9.18 -2.50 3.44
C SER A 153 7.98 -3.36 2.98
N MET A 154 8.14 -4.70 2.98
CA MET A 154 7.03 -5.58 2.56
C MET A 154 5.91 -5.66 3.60
N ALA A 155 6.19 -5.48 4.89
CA ALA A 155 5.15 -5.46 5.91
C ALA A 155 4.29 -4.19 5.83
N ASP A 156 4.86 -3.02 5.47
CA ASP A 156 4.10 -1.82 5.14
C ASP A 156 3.18 -2.07 3.92
N HIS A 157 3.70 -2.75 2.89
CA HIS A 157 2.94 -3.12 1.70
C HIS A 157 1.77 -4.06 2.02
N ASP A 158 2.05 -5.12 2.77
CA ASP A 158 1.04 -6.13 3.14
C ASP A 158 -0.08 -5.53 3.99
N LEU A 159 0.24 -4.59 4.89
CA LEU A 159 -0.76 -3.87 5.68
C LEU A 159 -1.74 -3.09 4.78
N VAL A 160 -1.25 -2.39 3.77
CA VAL A 160 -2.11 -1.65 2.83
C VAL A 160 -2.94 -2.60 1.98
N VAL A 161 -2.34 -3.68 1.46
CA VAL A 161 -3.03 -4.71 0.65
C VAL A 161 -4.14 -5.40 1.46
N GLU A 162 -3.88 -5.73 2.73
CA GLU A 162 -4.89 -6.31 3.63
C GLU A 162 -6.07 -5.33 3.85
N GLY A 163 -5.78 -4.06 4.07
CA GLY A 163 -6.80 -3.03 4.19
C GLY A 163 -7.67 -2.90 2.94
N LEU A 164 -7.06 -2.93 1.74
CA LEU A 164 -7.77 -2.90 0.46
C LEU A 164 -8.64 -4.15 0.26
N ARG A 165 -8.13 -5.34 0.57
CA ARG A 165 -8.92 -6.58 0.52
C ARG A 165 -10.13 -6.53 1.45
N ALA A 166 -9.92 -6.07 2.68
CA ALA A 166 -11.01 -5.91 3.65
C ALA A 166 -12.03 -4.86 3.21
N HIS A 167 -11.60 -3.81 2.52
CA HIS A 167 -12.47 -2.78 1.97
C HIS A 167 -13.33 -3.34 0.82
N LEU A 168 -12.72 -4.03 -0.14
CA LEU A 168 -13.43 -4.68 -1.25
C LEU A 168 -14.42 -5.74 -0.78
N ALA A 169 -14.10 -6.50 0.25
CA ALA A 169 -14.99 -7.54 0.79
C ALA A 169 -16.23 -6.97 1.51
N ALA A 170 -16.23 -5.67 1.83
CA ALA A 170 -17.30 -4.98 2.55
C ALA A 170 -18.09 -4.00 1.66
N SER A 171 -17.71 -3.85 0.39
CA SER A 171 -18.37 -3.05 -0.65
C SER A 171 -19.32 -3.91 -1.43
#